data_a6707ce1d8fcc079ab798e1edf5c3164
#
_entry.id   a6707ce1d8fcc079ab798e1edf5c3164
#
_cell.length_a   1.000
_cell.length_b   1.000
_cell.length_c   1.000
_cell.angle_alpha   90.00
_cell.angle_beta   90.00
_cell.angle_gamma   90.00
#
_symmetry.space_group_name_H-M   'P 1'
#
loop_
_entity.id
_entity.type
_entity.pdbx_description
1 polymer ?
#
loop_
_entity_poly.entity_id
_entity_poly.type
_entity_poly.pdbx_seq_one_letter_code
_entity_poly.pdbx_strand_id
1 'polypeptide(L)'
;MAAAPVSVCAVHATLGEGPVWIGREAALYFVDIKAGKLFRFDPASRQLDAWDAPAQIGWVLPAADGGLVAGLQGGIHRFDARTGAFAPVVPVEADRPSNRLNDACTDPHGRIWFGTMDDGERGSSGAYYSYYRGVLAKADLPPVAITNGPAVSPDGRILYHVDTRGGGIYACALEENGLLGPSRLFARIDPSDGHPDGPTVDSEGCLWVGLFGSGEARRYAPDGSLIQTVRFPVSNITKLAFGGPDLRTVFATTARLHLSKEQLEREPEAGNLFSFRAEVPGVAVTPAVI
;
A
#
# COMPACT_ATOMS: atom_id res chain seq x y z
N MET A 1 -9.05 18.50 -16.37
CA MET A 1 -8.23 17.25 -16.52
C MET A 1 -7.13 17.32 -15.48
N ALA A 2 -6.98 16.31 -14.66
CA ALA A 2 -5.85 16.24 -13.72
C ALA A 2 -4.52 16.33 -14.51
N ALA A 3 -3.52 17.01 -13.94
CA ALA A 3 -2.19 17.07 -14.54
C ALA A 3 -1.61 15.64 -14.64
N ALA A 4 -0.87 15.37 -15.72
CA ALA A 4 -0.22 14.08 -15.91
C ALA A 4 0.75 13.78 -14.74
N PRO A 5 0.88 12.52 -14.29
CA PRO A 5 1.86 12.13 -13.29
C PRO A 5 3.28 12.44 -13.74
N VAL A 6 4.09 12.97 -12.81
CA VAL A 6 5.50 13.28 -13.05
C VAL A 6 6.36 12.52 -12.04
N SER A 7 7.54 12.07 -12.47
CA SER A 7 8.53 11.46 -11.57
C SER A 7 9.11 12.53 -10.65
N VAL A 8 9.02 12.32 -9.34
CA VAL A 8 9.49 13.26 -8.32
C VAL A 8 10.72 12.78 -7.56
N CYS A 9 10.96 11.46 -7.57
CA CYS A 9 12.14 10.87 -6.94
C CYS A 9 12.59 9.62 -7.70
N ALA A 10 13.82 9.64 -8.21
CA ALA A 10 14.41 8.56 -8.99
C ALA A 10 15.08 7.52 -8.08
N VAL A 11 14.31 6.57 -7.58
CA VAL A 11 14.81 5.47 -6.72
C VAL A 11 15.05 4.17 -7.47
N HIS A 12 14.42 4.01 -8.65
CA HIS A 12 14.50 2.80 -9.48
C HIS A 12 14.23 1.52 -8.67
N ALA A 13 13.23 1.57 -7.80
CA ALA A 13 12.88 0.47 -6.92
C ALA A 13 12.55 -0.81 -7.70
N THR A 14 13.03 -1.94 -7.21
CA THR A 14 12.64 -3.24 -7.75
C THR A 14 11.15 -3.47 -7.54
N LEU A 15 10.66 -3.24 -6.32
CA LEU A 15 9.25 -3.28 -5.96
C LEU A 15 8.95 -2.13 -4.99
N GLY A 16 8.79 -0.92 -5.55
CA GLY A 16 8.41 0.26 -4.78
C GLY A 16 6.97 0.11 -4.28
N GLU A 17 6.74 0.27 -2.96
CA GLU A 17 5.47 -0.04 -2.31
C GLU A 17 5.23 0.77 -1.04
N GLY A 18 4.04 0.56 -0.43
CA GLY A 18 3.68 1.04 0.89
C GLY A 18 3.83 2.54 1.11
N PRO A 19 3.47 3.42 0.15
CA PRO A 19 3.60 4.85 0.35
C PRO A 19 2.64 5.32 1.45
N VAL A 20 3.14 6.14 2.37
CA VAL A 20 2.35 6.74 3.45
C VAL A 20 2.81 8.17 3.71
N TRP A 21 1.87 9.12 3.73
CA TRP A 21 2.14 10.51 4.08
C TRP A 21 2.06 10.71 5.59
N ILE A 22 3.14 11.18 6.18
CA ILE A 22 3.19 11.53 7.60
C ILE A 22 3.10 13.04 7.75
N GLY A 23 1.90 13.54 8.02
CA GLY A 23 1.60 14.98 8.01
C GLY A 23 2.41 15.80 9.01
N ARG A 24 2.72 15.25 10.21
CA ARG A 24 3.57 15.91 11.21
C ARG A 24 5.01 16.16 10.75
N GLU A 25 5.48 15.36 9.79
CA GLU A 25 6.82 15.45 9.23
C GLU A 25 6.86 16.10 7.84
N ALA A 26 5.66 16.38 7.27
CA ALA A 26 5.49 16.81 5.89
C ALA A 26 6.29 15.96 4.88
N ALA A 27 6.38 14.66 5.11
CA ALA A 27 7.18 13.73 4.35
C ALA A 27 6.40 12.46 3.97
N LEU A 28 6.79 11.86 2.84
CA LEU A 28 6.30 10.57 2.39
C LEU A 28 7.32 9.49 2.78
N TYR A 29 6.83 8.43 3.41
CA TYR A 29 7.58 7.20 3.58
C TYR A 29 7.10 6.16 2.57
N PHE A 30 8.00 5.33 2.06
CA PHE A 30 7.69 4.22 1.17
C PHE A 30 8.83 3.19 1.20
N VAL A 31 8.64 2.03 0.58
CA VAL A 31 9.60 0.93 0.64
C VAL A 31 10.02 0.44 -0.75
N ASP A 32 11.17 -0.22 -0.85
CA ASP A 32 11.46 -1.21 -1.88
C ASP A 32 11.47 -2.58 -1.20
N ILE A 33 10.39 -3.34 -1.39
CA ILE A 33 10.21 -4.64 -0.72
C ILE A 33 11.39 -5.56 -1.01
N LYS A 34 11.76 -5.70 -2.29
CA LYS A 34 12.76 -6.66 -2.74
C LYS A 34 14.18 -6.26 -2.38
N ALA A 35 14.46 -4.97 -2.30
CA ALA A 35 15.75 -4.47 -1.85
C ALA A 35 15.85 -4.38 -0.32
N GLY A 36 14.75 -4.59 0.42
CA GLY A 36 14.73 -4.42 1.87
C GLY A 36 15.05 -2.99 2.29
N LYS A 37 14.52 -2.00 1.58
CA LYS A 37 14.81 -0.59 1.86
C LYS A 37 13.55 0.17 2.28
N LEU A 38 13.72 1.02 3.28
CA LEU A 38 12.74 2.03 3.69
C LEU A 38 13.27 3.39 3.27
N PHE A 39 12.40 4.20 2.67
CA PHE A 39 12.70 5.56 2.22
C PHE A 39 11.82 6.59 2.93
N ARG A 40 12.38 7.80 3.13
CA ARG A 40 11.66 9.00 3.52
C ARG A 40 11.97 10.10 2.52
N PHE A 41 10.95 10.58 1.83
CA PHE A 41 11.06 11.66 0.84
C PHE A 41 10.40 12.93 1.36
N ASP A 42 11.16 14.01 1.39
CA ASP A 42 10.68 15.37 1.65
C ASP A 42 10.41 16.07 0.31
N PRO A 43 9.15 16.31 -0.07
CA PRO A 43 8.85 16.95 -1.36
C PRO A 43 9.31 18.41 -1.46
N ALA A 44 9.45 19.13 -0.34
CA ALA A 44 9.84 20.53 -0.33
C ALA A 44 11.33 20.71 -0.61
N SER A 45 12.18 19.94 0.05
CA SER A 45 13.63 19.95 -0.15
C SER A 45 14.10 18.99 -1.23
N ARG A 46 13.24 18.02 -1.63
CA ARG A 46 13.57 16.88 -2.50
C ARG A 46 14.62 15.93 -1.89
N GLN A 47 14.80 16.00 -0.60
CA GLN A 47 15.71 15.11 0.12
C GLN A 47 15.11 13.71 0.22
N LEU A 48 15.95 12.70 0.01
CA LEU A 48 15.64 11.29 0.20
C LEU A 48 16.58 10.72 1.27
N ASP A 49 15.99 10.27 2.37
CA ASP A 49 16.68 9.46 3.37
C ASP A 49 16.35 7.98 3.12
N ALA A 50 17.29 7.07 3.45
CA ALA A 50 17.11 5.65 3.24
C ALA A 50 17.73 4.83 4.37
N TRP A 51 17.08 3.71 4.72
CA TRP A 51 17.53 2.73 5.72
C TRP A 51 17.40 1.32 5.17
N ASP A 52 18.35 0.47 5.56
CA ASP A 52 18.29 -0.97 5.27
C ASP A 52 17.45 -1.67 6.33
N ALA A 53 16.44 -2.41 5.91
CA ALA A 53 15.65 -3.26 6.78
C ALA A 53 16.32 -4.65 6.90
N PRO A 54 16.19 -5.33 8.06
CA PRO A 54 16.82 -6.64 8.28
C PRO A 54 16.19 -7.78 7.46
N ALA A 55 15.05 -7.53 6.82
CA ALA A 55 14.33 -8.45 5.94
C ALA A 55 13.51 -7.67 4.92
N GLN A 56 12.82 -8.34 4.00
CA GLN A 56 11.88 -7.69 3.10
C GLN A 56 10.84 -6.90 3.90
N ILE A 57 10.62 -5.64 3.53
CA ILE A 57 9.72 -4.71 4.23
C ILE A 57 8.54 -4.36 3.32
N GLY A 58 7.32 -4.72 3.72
CA GLY A 58 6.10 -4.47 2.95
C GLY A 58 5.54 -3.07 3.13
N TRP A 59 5.64 -2.53 4.33
CA TRP A 59 5.00 -1.25 4.68
C TRP A 59 5.61 -0.61 5.92
N VAL A 60 5.34 0.70 6.08
CA VAL A 60 5.58 1.47 7.29
C VAL A 60 4.35 2.34 7.58
N LEU A 61 4.00 2.54 8.85
CA LEU A 61 2.87 3.35 9.29
C LEU A 61 3.27 4.22 10.48
N PRO A 62 2.65 5.41 10.67
CA PRO A 62 2.83 6.19 11.88
C PRO A 62 2.19 5.47 13.08
N ALA A 63 2.83 5.54 14.24
CA ALA A 63 2.29 5.04 15.50
C ALA A 63 1.75 6.16 16.38
N ALA A 64 0.75 5.85 17.23
CA ALA A 64 0.05 6.83 18.07
C ALA A 64 0.96 7.47 19.14
N ASP A 65 2.03 6.79 19.53
CA ASP A 65 3.04 7.32 20.46
C ASP A 65 4.07 8.26 19.80
N GLY A 66 3.88 8.58 18.53
CA GLY A 66 4.78 9.44 17.77
C GLY A 66 5.90 8.69 17.03
N GLY A 67 6.05 7.36 17.22
CA GLY A 67 7.01 6.52 16.51
C GLY A 67 6.52 6.06 15.13
N LEU A 68 7.22 5.04 14.61
CA LEU A 68 6.86 4.33 13.38
C LEU A 68 6.77 2.84 13.64
N VAL A 69 5.90 2.16 12.91
CA VAL A 69 5.74 0.71 12.92
C VAL A 69 5.87 0.21 11.49
N ALA A 70 6.53 -0.94 11.30
CA ALA A 70 6.82 -1.51 9.99
C ALA A 70 6.45 -2.99 9.94
N GLY A 71 5.97 -3.44 8.79
CA GLY A 71 5.72 -4.85 8.50
C GLY A 71 6.86 -5.44 7.68
N LEU A 72 7.59 -6.36 8.30
CA LEU A 72 8.70 -7.08 7.68
C LEU A 72 8.31 -8.54 7.44
N GLN A 73 9.05 -9.23 6.59
CA GLN A 73 8.97 -10.68 6.55
C GLN A 73 9.22 -11.24 7.95
N GLY A 74 8.27 -12.04 8.45
CA GLY A 74 8.30 -12.65 9.78
C GLY A 74 7.62 -11.86 10.89
N GLY A 75 7.20 -10.59 10.69
CA GLY A 75 6.43 -9.91 11.72
C GLY A 75 6.38 -8.38 11.67
N ILE A 76 5.72 -7.82 12.67
CA ILE A 76 5.61 -6.37 12.88
C ILE A 76 6.77 -5.91 13.78
N HIS A 77 7.36 -4.76 13.43
CA HIS A 77 8.49 -4.16 14.13
C HIS A 77 8.24 -2.68 14.42
N ARG A 78 8.78 -2.17 15.52
CA ARG A 78 9.00 -0.75 15.70
C ARG A 78 10.17 -0.29 14.85
N PHE A 79 10.08 0.90 14.26
CA PHE A 79 11.18 1.51 13.53
C PHE A 79 11.57 2.86 14.17
N ASP A 80 12.85 3.04 14.45
CA ASP A 80 13.42 4.32 14.90
C ASP A 80 14.21 4.96 13.75
N ALA A 81 13.64 5.99 13.12
CA ALA A 81 14.26 6.69 11.99
C ALA A 81 15.57 7.41 12.35
N ARG A 82 15.80 7.73 13.64
CA ARG A 82 17.01 8.37 14.10
C ARG A 82 18.21 7.42 14.15
N THR A 83 17.97 6.15 14.48
CA THR A 83 19.01 5.12 14.60
C THR A 83 19.02 4.12 13.46
N GLY A 84 17.95 4.05 12.68
CA GLY A 84 17.72 3.00 11.67
C GLY A 84 17.35 1.63 12.27
N ALA A 85 17.07 1.55 13.57
CA ALA A 85 16.85 0.29 14.25
C ALA A 85 15.41 -0.22 14.06
N PHE A 86 15.29 -1.54 13.87
CA PHE A 86 14.02 -2.28 13.84
C PHE A 86 13.95 -3.18 15.08
N ALA A 87 12.94 -2.96 15.94
CA ALA A 87 12.72 -3.73 17.14
C ALA A 87 11.44 -4.59 17.00
N PRO A 88 11.50 -5.93 17.20
CA PRO A 88 10.34 -6.80 17.05
C PRO A 88 9.19 -6.43 17.99
N VAL A 89 7.96 -6.51 17.48
CA VAL A 89 6.71 -6.31 18.24
C VAL A 89 5.94 -7.62 18.35
N VAL A 90 5.61 -8.24 17.21
CA VAL A 90 4.86 -9.50 17.17
C VAL A 90 5.24 -10.31 15.93
N PRO A 91 5.51 -11.62 16.07
CA PRO A 91 5.73 -12.49 14.92
C PRO A 91 4.42 -12.72 14.17
N VAL A 92 4.52 -12.85 12.83
CA VAL A 92 3.41 -13.17 11.93
C VAL A 92 3.84 -14.36 11.07
N GLU A 93 3.01 -15.42 11.04
CA GLU A 93 3.24 -16.63 10.23
C GLU A 93 4.65 -17.22 10.39
N ALA A 94 5.14 -17.33 11.65
CA ALA A 94 6.45 -17.89 11.94
C ALA A 94 6.62 -19.36 11.45
N ASP A 95 5.51 -20.05 11.22
CA ASP A 95 5.43 -21.40 10.63
C ASP A 95 5.51 -21.38 9.09
N ARG A 96 5.50 -20.21 8.46
CA ARG A 96 5.50 -20.02 7.00
C ARG A 96 6.61 -19.05 6.56
N PRO A 97 7.88 -19.47 6.64
CA PRO A 97 9.02 -18.57 6.38
C PRO A 97 9.10 -18.07 4.93
N SER A 98 8.39 -18.71 3.98
CA SER A 98 8.28 -18.23 2.61
C SER A 98 7.31 -17.06 2.45
N ASN A 99 6.42 -16.84 3.43
CA ASN A 99 5.50 -15.73 3.39
C ASN A 99 6.16 -14.44 3.89
N ARG A 100 5.72 -13.32 3.34
CA ARG A 100 6.05 -11.97 3.78
C ARG A 100 4.80 -11.13 3.98
N LEU A 101 4.93 -10.05 4.75
CA LEU A 101 3.90 -9.04 4.78
C LEU A 101 3.94 -8.23 3.46
N ASN A 102 2.76 -7.88 2.93
CA ASN A 102 2.67 -7.20 1.63
C ASN A 102 2.20 -5.74 1.80
N ASP A 103 0.94 -5.50 1.96
CA ASP A 103 0.36 -4.16 2.04
C ASP A 103 -0.41 -3.97 3.36
N ALA A 104 -0.59 -2.69 3.78
CA ALA A 104 -1.30 -2.35 5.01
C ALA A 104 -1.98 -0.98 4.96
N CYS A 105 -2.94 -0.80 5.87
CA CYS A 105 -3.52 0.49 6.24
C CYS A 105 -3.89 0.50 7.73
N THR A 106 -4.32 1.66 8.23
CA THR A 106 -4.99 1.79 9.52
C THR A 106 -6.46 2.16 9.33
N ASP A 107 -7.33 1.64 10.21
CA ASP A 107 -8.71 2.12 10.33
C ASP A 107 -8.79 3.39 11.22
N PRO A 108 -9.96 4.06 11.34
CA PRO A 108 -10.13 5.25 12.17
C PRO A 108 -9.86 5.03 13.67
N HIS A 109 -9.82 3.78 14.15
CA HIS A 109 -9.46 3.44 15.53
C HIS A 109 -7.96 3.22 15.73
N GLY A 110 -7.16 3.24 14.63
CA GLY A 110 -5.73 2.96 14.66
C GLY A 110 -5.40 1.45 14.67
N ARG A 111 -6.37 0.57 14.35
CA ARG A 111 -6.08 -0.83 14.10
C ARG A 111 -5.35 -0.96 12.78
N ILE A 112 -4.23 -1.66 12.76
CA ILE A 112 -3.52 -2.00 11.54
C ILE A 112 -4.23 -3.17 10.88
N TRP A 113 -4.56 -3.03 9.60
CA TRP A 113 -5.01 -4.09 8.71
C TRP A 113 -3.90 -4.36 7.70
N PHE A 114 -3.55 -5.63 7.46
CA PHE A 114 -2.48 -5.97 6.53
C PHE A 114 -2.67 -7.36 5.91
N GLY A 115 -2.00 -7.58 4.79
CA GLY A 115 -1.99 -8.86 4.10
C GLY A 115 -0.63 -9.54 4.18
N THR A 116 -0.63 -10.88 4.01
CA THR A 116 0.55 -11.71 3.80
C THR A 116 0.47 -12.41 2.44
N MET A 117 1.60 -12.88 1.92
CA MET A 117 1.66 -13.65 0.68
C MET A 117 2.90 -14.53 0.64
N ASP A 118 2.86 -15.63 -0.12
CA ASP A 118 4.07 -16.36 -0.51
C ASP A 118 4.94 -15.48 -1.39
N ASP A 119 6.18 -15.20 -0.97
CA ASP A 119 7.10 -14.36 -1.74
C ASP A 119 7.46 -14.94 -3.11
N GLY A 120 7.32 -16.24 -3.27
CA GLY A 120 7.49 -16.95 -4.54
C GLY A 120 6.24 -17.00 -5.41
N GLU A 121 5.10 -16.49 -4.95
CA GLU A 121 3.82 -16.43 -5.67
C GLU A 121 3.32 -17.79 -6.20
N ARG A 122 3.73 -18.90 -5.56
CA ARG A 122 3.47 -20.26 -6.04
C ARG A 122 2.13 -20.83 -5.61
N GLY A 123 1.55 -20.28 -4.54
CA GLY A 123 0.32 -20.80 -3.96
C GLY A 123 -0.53 -19.74 -3.27
N SER A 124 -1.79 -20.07 -3.00
CA SER A 124 -2.74 -19.20 -2.31
C SER A 124 -2.59 -19.34 -0.78
N SER A 125 -1.40 -18.98 -0.26
CA SER A 125 -1.13 -18.99 1.20
C SER A 125 -1.34 -17.63 1.86
N GLY A 126 -1.57 -16.58 1.07
CA GLY A 126 -1.79 -15.22 1.56
C GLY A 126 -3.07 -15.11 2.38
N ALA A 127 -3.00 -14.35 3.46
CA ALA A 127 -4.10 -14.13 4.38
C ALA A 127 -4.12 -12.67 4.86
N TYR A 128 -5.27 -12.22 5.38
CA TYR A 128 -5.42 -10.90 5.98
C TYR A 128 -5.42 -10.99 7.49
N TYR A 129 -4.87 -9.97 8.13
CA TYR A 129 -4.72 -9.86 9.57
C TYR A 129 -5.09 -8.47 10.05
N SER A 130 -5.45 -8.37 11.31
CA SER A 130 -5.49 -7.11 12.04
C SER A 130 -4.56 -7.15 13.26
N TYR A 131 -3.98 -6.00 13.61
CA TYR A 131 -3.22 -5.83 14.84
C TYR A 131 -3.68 -4.58 15.57
N TYR A 132 -4.05 -4.72 16.84
CA TYR A 132 -4.57 -3.64 17.65
C TYR A 132 -4.29 -3.87 19.13
N ARG A 133 -3.63 -2.93 19.81
CA ARG A 133 -3.36 -2.96 21.25
C ARG A 133 -2.73 -4.30 21.71
N GLY A 134 -1.72 -4.75 21.00
CA GLY A 134 -1.02 -6.02 21.33
C GLY A 134 -1.71 -7.29 20.84
N VAL A 135 -2.90 -7.20 20.25
CA VAL A 135 -3.66 -8.37 19.77
C VAL A 135 -3.52 -8.51 18.25
N LEU A 136 -2.93 -9.61 17.81
CA LEU A 136 -2.88 -10.05 16.42
C LEU A 136 -4.07 -11.00 16.17
N ALA A 137 -4.89 -10.71 15.17
CA ALA A 137 -6.00 -11.55 14.76
C ALA A 137 -5.98 -11.83 13.26
N LYS A 138 -6.22 -13.06 12.85
CA LYS A 138 -6.42 -13.43 11.45
C LYS A 138 -7.84 -13.09 11.05
N ALA A 139 -8.00 -12.40 9.91
CA ALA A 139 -9.32 -12.09 9.35
C ALA A 139 -9.96 -13.35 8.72
N ASP A 140 -11.28 -13.46 8.84
CA ASP A 140 -12.06 -14.54 8.20
C ASP A 140 -12.34 -14.15 6.73
N LEU A 141 -11.27 -14.15 5.92
CA LEU A 141 -11.33 -13.90 4.49
C LEU A 141 -10.69 -15.06 3.73
N PRO A 142 -11.15 -15.35 2.51
CA PRO A 142 -10.56 -16.40 1.69
C PRO A 142 -9.06 -16.16 1.45
N PRO A 143 -8.23 -17.23 1.48
CA PRO A 143 -6.82 -17.12 1.15
C PRO A 143 -6.65 -16.81 -0.34
N VAL A 144 -5.67 -15.97 -0.67
CA VAL A 144 -5.33 -15.58 -2.04
C VAL A 144 -3.84 -15.74 -2.31
N ALA A 145 -3.43 -15.69 -3.58
CA ALA A 145 -2.02 -15.80 -3.93
C ALA A 145 -1.26 -14.54 -3.54
N ILE A 146 -1.78 -13.38 -3.91
CA ILE A 146 -1.19 -12.06 -3.63
C ILE A 146 -2.28 -11.21 -2.98
N THR A 147 -2.11 -10.91 -1.69
CA THR A 147 -2.97 -9.96 -0.98
C THR A 147 -2.54 -8.54 -1.29
N ASN A 148 -3.47 -7.67 -1.66
CA ASN A 148 -3.24 -6.24 -1.72
C ASN A 148 -4.35 -5.47 -1.01
N GLY A 149 -4.03 -4.24 -0.64
CA GLY A 149 -4.76 -3.58 0.42
C GLY A 149 -4.43 -4.21 1.80
N PRO A 150 -5.18 -3.94 2.83
CA PRO A 150 -6.52 -3.34 2.81
C PRO A 150 -6.52 -1.82 2.60
N ALA A 151 -7.74 -1.31 2.34
CA ALA A 151 -8.08 0.10 2.50
C ALA A 151 -9.41 0.18 3.29
N VAL A 152 -9.61 1.28 4.02
CA VAL A 152 -10.81 1.45 4.84
C VAL A 152 -11.52 2.74 4.42
N SER A 153 -12.86 2.69 4.30
CA SER A 153 -13.67 3.87 3.96
C SER A 153 -13.49 4.99 5.00
N PRO A 154 -13.71 6.26 4.64
CA PRO A 154 -13.51 7.40 5.57
C PRO A 154 -14.32 7.31 6.85
N ASP A 155 -15.50 6.70 6.80
CA ASP A 155 -16.38 6.47 7.96
C ASP A 155 -16.02 5.23 8.78
N GLY A 156 -15.02 4.46 8.35
CA GLY A 156 -14.55 3.25 9.03
C GLY A 156 -15.44 2.02 8.90
N ARG A 157 -16.46 2.06 8.03
CA ARG A 157 -17.50 1.00 7.96
C ARG A 157 -17.31 -0.02 6.87
N ILE A 158 -16.39 0.22 5.93
CA ILE A 158 -16.11 -0.69 4.82
C ILE A 158 -14.61 -0.93 4.79
N LEU A 159 -14.23 -2.22 4.75
CA LEU A 159 -12.87 -2.64 4.42
C LEU A 159 -12.86 -3.18 3.00
N TYR A 160 -11.96 -2.64 2.18
CA TYR A 160 -11.66 -3.14 0.84
C TYR A 160 -10.43 -4.02 0.88
N HIS A 161 -10.45 -5.14 0.15
CA HIS A 161 -9.31 -6.03 -0.02
C HIS A 161 -9.21 -6.53 -1.46
N VAL A 162 -8.01 -6.92 -1.89
CA VAL A 162 -7.73 -7.23 -3.29
C VAL A 162 -7.11 -8.62 -3.42
N ASP A 163 -7.67 -9.42 -4.32
CA ASP A 163 -7.00 -10.58 -4.89
C ASP A 163 -6.35 -10.15 -6.21
N THR A 164 -5.09 -9.78 -6.14
CA THR A 164 -4.34 -9.25 -7.29
C THR A 164 -4.35 -10.22 -8.47
N ARG A 165 -4.04 -11.49 -8.21
CA ARG A 165 -3.93 -12.51 -9.26
C ARG A 165 -5.30 -12.91 -9.82
N GLY A 166 -6.32 -12.92 -8.97
CA GLY A 166 -7.70 -13.18 -9.38
C GLY A 166 -8.40 -11.98 -10.03
N GLY A 167 -7.78 -10.79 -10.02
CA GLY A 167 -8.33 -9.56 -10.61
C GLY A 167 -9.53 -9.00 -9.84
N GLY A 168 -9.78 -9.46 -8.61
CA GLY A 168 -10.93 -9.08 -7.81
C GLY A 168 -10.62 -8.02 -6.77
N ILE A 169 -11.44 -6.97 -6.73
CA ILE A 169 -11.50 -6.01 -5.63
C ILE A 169 -12.78 -6.31 -4.86
N TYR A 170 -12.66 -6.49 -3.56
CA TYR A 170 -13.77 -6.89 -2.69
C TYR A 170 -14.00 -5.86 -1.59
N ALA A 171 -15.22 -5.84 -1.06
CA ALA A 171 -15.61 -5.01 0.06
C ALA A 171 -16.37 -5.85 1.09
N CYS A 172 -16.11 -5.61 2.38
CA CYS A 172 -16.87 -6.14 3.50
C CYS A 172 -17.23 -5.05 4.49
N ALA A 173 -18.37 -5.21 5.18
CA ALA A 173 -18.67 -4.35 6.31
C ALA A 173 -17.58 -4.52 7.37
N LEU A 174 -17.17 -3.42 7.99
CA LEU A 174 -16.23 -3.38 9.10
C LEU A 174 -16.95 -2.82 10.33
N GLU A 175 -17.02 -3.62 11.39
CA GLU A 175 -17.55 -3.19 12.68
C GLU A 175 -16.47 -2.50 13.53
N GLU A 176 -16.85 -1.65 14.47
CA GLU A 176 -15.94 -0.93 15.37
C GLU A 176 -15.02 -1.87 16.16
N ASN A 177 -15.52 -3.05 16.54
CA ASN A 177 -14.73 -4.08 17.23
C ASN A 177 -13.72 -4.81 16.32
N GLY A 178 -13.79 -4.56 15.00
CA GLY A 178 -12.91 -5.18 13.99
C GLY A 178 -13.46 -6.47 13.39
N LEU A 179 -14.71 -6.83 13.63
CA LEU A 179 -15.34 -7.94 12.93
C LEU A 179 -15.66 -7.52 11.49
N LEU A 180 -15.46 -8.47 10.58
CA LEU A 180 -15.78 -8.30 9.16
C LEU A 180 -17.06 -9.03 8.81
N GLY A 181 -17.94 -8.35 8.09
CA GLY A 181 -19.08 -8.97 7.44
C GLY A 181 -18.67 -9.78 6.19
N PRO A 182 -19.64 -10.43 5.52
CA PRO A 182 -19.39 -11.19 4.30
C PRO A 182 -18.73 -10.33 3.22
N SER A 183 -17.70 -10.89 2.58
CA SER A 183 -17.01 -10.25 1.47
C SER A 183 -17.89 -10.31 0.20
N ARG A 184 -18.00 -9.18 -0.51
CA ARG A 184 -18.68 -9.05 -1.80
C ARG A 184 -17.76 -8.48 -2.85
N LEU A 185 -17.92 -8.90 -4.10
CA LEU A 185 -17.19 -8.30 -5.22
C LEU A 185 -17.60 -6.83 -5.34
N PHE A 186 -16.60 -5.94 -5.31
CA PHE A 186 -16.77 -4.51 -5.50
C PHE A 186 -16.51 -4.10 -6.95
N ALA A 187 -15.38 -4.54 -7.51
CA ALA A 187 -15.01 -4.35 -8.90
C ALA A 187 -14.14 -5.51 -9.40
N ARG A 188 -14.12 -5.73 -10.70
CA ARG A 188 -13.25 -6.71 -11.35
C ARG A 188 -12.41 -6.02 -12.40
N ILE A 189 -11.12 -6.31 -12.40
CA ILE A 189 -10.17 -5.89 -13.43
C ILE A 189 -10.02 -7.02 -14.44
N ASP A 190 -10.20 -6.72 -15.71
CA ASP A 190 -9.92 -7.69 -16.78
C ASP A 190 -8.41 -7.96 -16.81
N PRO A 191 -7.95 -9.23 -16.93
CA PRO A 191 -6.53 -9.54 -17.02
C PRO A 191 -5.78 -8.80 -18.15
N SER A 192 -6.46 -8.40 -19.22
CA SER A 192 -5.88 -7.57 -20.29
C SER A 192 -5.60 -6.13 -19.86
N ASP A 193 -6.25 -5.66 -18.80
CA ASP A 193 -6.06 -4.34 -18.20
C ASP A 193 -5.02 -4.32 -17.08
N GLY A 194 -4.28 -5.42 -16.85
CA GLY A 194 -3.32 -5.58 -15.76
C GLY A 194 -3.94 -6.17 -14.49
N HIS A 195 -3.26 -5.98 -13.36
CA HIS A 195 -3.65 -6.57 -12.08
C HIS A 195 -3.90 -5.48 -11.04
N PRO A 196 -5.02 -5.52 -10.28
CA PRO A 196 -5.26 -4.56 -9.21
C PRO A 196 -4.22 -4.75 -8.10
N ASP A 197 -3.64 -3.63 -7.68
CA ASP A 197 -2.60 -3.59 -6.65
C ASP A 197 -3.07 -2.78 -5.43
N GLY A 198 -2.22 -2.04 -4.74
CA GLY A 198 -2.51 -1.37 -3.48
C GLY A 198 -3.64 -0.33 -3.56
N PRO A 199 -4.80 -0.56 -2.93
CA PRO A 199 -5.89 0.42 -2.89
C PRO A 199 -5.66 1.50 -1.83
N THR A 200 -6.28 2.66 -2.06
CA THR A 200 -6.47 3.74 -1.06
C THR A 200 -7.81 4.41 -1.28
N VAL A 201 -8.27 5.23 -0.33
CA VAL A 201 -9.56 5.94 -0.44
C VAL A 201 -9.36 7.45 -0.38
N ASP A 202 -10.24 8.19 -1.05
CA ASP A 202 -10.33 9.64 -0.90
C ASP A 202 -11.47 10.07 0.04
N SER A 203 -11.59 11.37 0.29
CA SER A 203 -12.57 11.91 1.24
C SER A 203 -14.03 11.78 0.80
N GLU A 204 -14.29 11.50 -0.46
CA GLU A 204 -15.62 11.18 -0.98
C GLU A 204 -15.96 9.69 -0.87
N GLY A 205 -15.03 8.87 -0.32
CA GLY A 205 -15.18 7.43 -0.20
C GLY A 205 -14.92 6.66 -1.50
N CYS A 206 -14.39 7.33 -2.53
CA CYS A 206 -14.01 6.67 -3.76
C CYS A 206 -12.71 5.88 -3.57
N LEU A 207 -12.67 4.67 -4.14
CA LEU A 207 -11.53 3.79 -4.08
C LEU A 207 -10.58 4.05 -5.24
N TRP A 208 -9.32 4.31 -4.93
CA TRP A 208 -8.23 4.40 -5.89
C TRP A 208 -7.40 3.12 -5.86
N VAL A 209 -7.05 2.60 -7.03
CA VAL A 209 -6.27 1.37 -7.17
C VAL A 209 -5.21 1.55 -8.25
N GLY A 210 -3.96 1.25 -7.93
CA GLY A 210 -2.89 1.09 -8.92
C GLY A 210 -3.10 -0.19 -9.72
N LEU A 211 -2.73 -0.20 -10.99
CA LEU A 211 -2.76 -1.40 -11.81
C LEU A 211 -1.33 -1.78 -12.22
N PHE A 212 -0.93 -2.96 -11.78
CA PHE A 212 0.34 -3.55 -12.16
C PHE A 212 0.25 -4.10 -13.59
N GLY A 213 1.11 -3.62 -14.49
CA GLY A 213 1.21 -4.07 -15.87
C GLY A 213 0.49 -3.20 -16.91
N SER A 214 -0.31 -2.20 -16.53
CA SER A 214 -1.06 -1.39 -17.50
C SER A 214 -0.72 0.10 -17.51
N GLY A 215 0.06 0.59 -16.54
CA GLY A 215 0.39 2.00 -16.45
C GLY A 215 -0.79 2.88 -16.05
N GLU A 216 -1.74 2.35 -15.33
CA GLU A 216 -2.94 3.07 -14.92
C GLU A 216 -3.13 3.08 -13.40
N ALA A 217 -3.75 4.14 -12.90
CA ALA A 217 -4.47 4.15 -11.63
C ALA A 217 -5.94 4.48 -11.91
N ARG A 218 -6.84 3.73 -11.28
CA ARG A 218 -8.28 3.85 -11.47
C ARG A 218 -8.97 4.30 -10.20
N ARG A 219 -9.95 5.20 -10.33
CA ARG A 219 -10.82 5.68 -9.26
C ARG A 219 -12.22 5.14 -9.46
N TYR A 220 -12.74 4.47 -8.45
CA TYR A 220 -14.08 3.89 -8.43
C TYR A 220 -14.96 4.61 -7.44
N ALA A 221 -16.20 4.91 -7.82
CA ALA A 221 -17.23 5.41 -6.90
C ALA A 221 -17.59 4.34 -5.85
N PRO A 222 -18.24 4.70 -4.73
CA PRO A 222 -18.62 3.75 -3.68
C PRO A 222 -19.54 2.60 -4.14
N ASP A 223 -20.20 2.75 -5.27
CA ASP A 223 -21.01 1.70 -5.90
C ASP A 223 -20.21 0.72 -6.79
N GLY A 224 -18.89 0.96 -6.96
CA GLY A 224 -18.00 0.15 -7.77
C GLY A 224 -17.89 0.60 -9.24
N SER A 225 -18.57 1.67 -9.65
CA SER A 225 -18.44 2.21 -11.00
C SER A 225 -17.11 2.94 -11.20
N LEU A 226 -16.42 2.67 -12.34
CA LEU A 226 -15.20 3.37 -12.72
C LEU A 226 -15.54 4.81 -13.15
N ILE A 227 -14.96 5.81 -12.48
CA ILE A 227 -15.24 7.22 -12.72
C ILE A 227 -14.03 8.03 -13.22
N GLN A 228 -12.81 7.51 -13.02
CA GLN A 228 -11.60 8.19 -13.48
C GLN A 228 -10.48 7.19 -13.73
N THR A 229 -9.65 7.46 -14.76
CA THR A 229 -8.39 6.77 -15.02
C THR A 229 -7.27 7.80 -15.18
N VAL A 230 -6.15 7.55 -14.50
CA VAL A 230 -4.91 8.33 -14.59
C VAL A 230 -3.84 7.45 -15.23
N ARG A 231 -3.19 7.93 -16.30
CA ARG A 231 -2.16 7.18 -17.05
C ARG A 231 -0.77 7.65 -16.68
N PHE A 232 0.13 6.70 -16.51
CA PHE A 232 1.53 6.88 -16.17
C PHE A 232 2.43 6.51 -17.36
N PRO A 233 3.66 7.04 -17.41
CA PRO A 233 4.63 6.67 -18.46
C PRO A 233 5.36 5.36 -18.18
N VAL A 234 4.94 4.59 -17.17
CA VAL A 234 5.52 3.32 -16.73
C VAL A 234 4.41 2.31 -16.46
N SER A 235 4.68 1.01 -16.65
CA SER A 235 3.66 -0.04 -16.64
C SER A 235 3.17 -0.43 -15.24
N ASN A 236 4.06 -0.50 -14.25
CA ASN A 236 3.77 -1.14 -12.97
C ASN A 236 3.48 -0.10 -11.89
N ILE A 237 2.21 0.27 -11.73
CA ILE A 237 1.75 1.13 -10.65
C ILE A 237 1.35 0.23 -9.48
N THR A 238 1.99 0.38 -8.34
CA THR A 238 1.80 -0.50 -7.19
C THR A 238 0.79 0.10 -6.21
N LYS A 239 1.06 1.25 -5.63
CA LYS A 239 0.15 1.86 -4.65
C LYS A 239 0.13 3.37 -4.75
N LEU A 240 -0.97 3.97 -4.25
CA LEU A 240 -1.13 5.42 -4.17
C LEU A 240 -1.26 5.86 -2.71
N ALA A 241 -0.78 7.07 -2.42
CA ALA A 241 -1.01 7.74 -1.14
C ALA A 241 -1.29 9.22 -1.35
N PHE A 242 -2.26 9.73 -0.60
CA PHE A 242 -2.55 11.16 -0.58
C PHE A 242 -1.65 11.87 0.42
N GLY A 243 -1.06 12.99 0.01
CA GLY A 243 -0.18 13.78 0.84
C GLY A 243 -0.20 15.26 0.50
N GLY A 244 0.76 15.99 1.04
CA GLY A 244 0.79 17.45 0.99
C GLY A 244 -0.11 18.08 2.06
N PRO A 245 -0.04 19.40 2.25
CA PRO A 245 -0.76 20.09 3.32
C PRO A 245 -2.28 20.05 3.17
N ASP A 246 -2.78 19.87 1.95
CA ASP A 246 -4.21 19.80 1.61
C ASP A 246 -4.66 18.38 1.21
N LEU A 247 -3.79 17.38 1.34
CA LEU A 247 -4.03 15.99 0.97
C LEU A 247 -4.51 15.79 -0.49
N ARG A 248 -4.13 16.69 -1.40
CA ARG A 248 -4.48 16.61 -2.83
C ARG A 248 -3.31 16.20 -3.72
N THR A 249 -2.10 16.10 -3.17
CA THR A 249 -0.97 15.52 -3.89
C THR A 249 -1.05 14.00 -3.76
N VAL A 250 -1.26 13.31 -4.87
CA VAL A 250 -1.21 11.86 -4.91
C VAL A 250 0.21 11.47 -5.26
N PHE A 251 0.83 10.67 -4.41
CA PHE A 251 2.09 9.99 -4.67
C PHE A 251 1.79 8.57 -5.11
N ALA A 252 2.53 8.07 -6.11
CA ALA A 252 2.39 6.72 -6.63
C ALA A 252 3.74 6.03 -6.64
N THR A 253 3.83 4.90 -5.98
CA THR A 253 4.98 4.00 -6.10
C THR A 253 4.84 3.15 -7.35
N THR A 254 5.98 2.76 -7.92
CA THR A 254 6.06 1.95 -9.13
C THR A 254 7.15 0.89 -9.00
N ALA A 255 7.14 -0.11 -9.89
CA ALA A 255 8.06 -1.24 -9.81
C ALA A 255 8.77 -1.54 -11.13
N ARG A 256 10.00 -2.04 -11.02
CA ARG A 256 10.77 -2.63 -12.12
C ARG A 256 10.58 -4.15 -12.19
N LEU A 257 10.01 -4.74 -11.16
CA LEU A 257 9.78 -6.18 -11.04
C LEU A 257 9.00 -6.70 -12.26
N HIS A 258 9.43 -7.82 -12.81
CA HIS A 258 8.88 -8.49 -13.99
C HIS A 258 9.00 -7.72 -15.32
N LEU A 259 9.61 -6.53 -15.36
CA LEU A 259 9.90 -5.85 -16.61
C LEU A 259 11.13 -6.46 -17.29
N SER A 260 11.03 -6.76 -18.59
CA SER A 260 12.16 -7.19 -19.39
C SER A 260 13.17 -6.03 -19.59
N LYS A 261 14.37 -6.37 -20.05
CA LYS A 261 15.39 -5.37 -20.35
C LYS A 261 14.91 -4.34 -21.37
N GLU A 262 14.22 -4.80 -22.41
CA GLU A 262 13.67 -3.97 -23.47
C GLU A 262 12.53 -3.07 -22.97
N GLN A 263 11.74 -3.54 -21.98
CA GLN A 263 10.73 -2.71 -21.32
C GLN A 263 11.40 -1.63 -20.47
N LEU A 264 12.44 -1.97 -19.70
CA LEU A 264 13.18 -1.00 -18.89
C LEU A 264 13.88 0.07 -19.74
N GLU A 265 14.31 -0.26 -20.96
CA GLU A 265 14.85 0.73 -21.91
C GLU A 265 13.77 1.69 -22.42
N ARG A 266 12.52 1.24 -22.56
CA ARG A 266 11.38 2.07 -22.98
C ARG A 266 10.77 2.84 -21.81
N GLU A 267 10.90 2.33 -20.60
CA GLU A 267 10.34 2.89 -19.36
C GLU A 267 11.47 3.23 -18.37
N PRO A 268 12.36 4.18 -18.69
CA PRO A 268 13.54 4.48 -17.87
C PRO A 268 13.19 4.99 -16.46
N GLU A 269 11.98 5.49 -16.27
CA GLU A 269 11.46 5.97 -14.98
C GLU A 269 10.73 4.87 -14.18
N ALA A 270 10.66 3.62 -14.66
CA ALA A 270 10.08 2.51 -13.90
C ALA A 270 10.81 2.35 -12.54
N GLY A 271 10.03 2.12 -11.48
CA GLY A 271 10.52 2.04 -10.11
C GLY A 271 10.73 3.40 -9.43
N ASN A 272 10.45 4.53 -10.08
CA ASN A 272 10.48 5.85 -9.47
C ASN A 272 9.20 6.12 -8.66
N LEU A 273 9.29 7.12 -7.79
CA LEU A 273 8.13 7.72 -7.15
C LEU A 273 7.55 8.80 -8.07
N PHE A 274 6.26 8.70 -8.37
CA PHE A 274 5.52 9.68 -9.16
C PHE A 274 4.59 10.50 -8.29
N SER A 275 4.16 11.68 -8.80
CA SER A 275 3.08 12.44 -8.18
C SER A 275 2.20 13.14 -9.22
N PHE A 276 0.96 13.39 -8.83
CA PHE A 276 -0.01 14.23 -9.56
C PHE A 276 -0.97 14.91 -8.58
N ARG A 277 -1.76 15.87 -9.08
CA ARG A 277 -2.78 16.55 -8.24
C ARG A 277 -4.15 15.93 -8.47
N ALA A 278 -4.81 15.53 -7.38
CA ALA A 278 -6.22 15.13 -7.39
C ALA A 278 -7.14 16.31 -7.11
N GLU A 279 -8.35 16.25 -7.69
CA GLU A 279 -9.41 17.25 -7.45
C GLU A 279 -10.05 17.05 -6.07
N VAL A 280 -10.14 15.81 -5.60
CA VAL A 280 -10.66 15.42 -4.29
C VAL A 280 -9.50 15.13 -3.35
N PRO A 281 -9.50 15.64 -2.11
CA PRO A 281 -8.44 15.31 -1.16
C PRO A 281 -8.57 13.86 -0.69
N GLY A 282 -7.45 13.30 -0.22
CA GLY A 282 -7.46 12.05 0.51
C GLY A 282 -7.92 12.18 1.95
N VAL A 283 -7.73 11.10 2.70
CA VAL A 283 -7.98 11.02 4.15
C VAL A 283 -6.63 10.96 4.86
N ALA A 284 -6.50 11.72 5.96
CA ALA A 284 -5.31 11.64 6.79
C ALA A 284 -5.16 10.25 7.40
N VAL A 285 -3.94 9.72 7.38
CA VAL A 285 -3.65 8.41 7.96
C VAL A 285 -3.80 8.48 9.49
N THR A 286 -4.63 7.62 10.06
CA THR A 286 -4.75 7.48 11.50
C THR A 286 -3.53 6.74 12.04
N PRO A 287 -2.81 7.26 13.05
CA PRO A 287 -1.68 6.57 13.64
C PRO A 287 -2.07 5.23 14.29
N ALA A 288 -1.24 4.21 14.09
CA ALA A 288 -1.46 2.86 14.62
C ALA A 288 -1.38 2.82 16.15
N VAL A 289 -2.33 2.14 16.78
CA VAL A 289 -2.33 1.84 18.22
C VAL A 289 -1.77 0.43 18.44
N ILE A 290 -0.51 0.35 18.88
CA ILE A 290 0.28 -0.88 19.02
C ILE A 290 0.58 -1.22 20.47
#